data_c256310c03964cdb6574b7c8b0af36df
#
_entry.id   c256310c03964cdb6574b7c8b0af36df
#
_cell.length_a   1.000
_cell.length_b   1.000
_cell.length_c   1.000
_cell.angle_alpha   90.00
_cell.angle_beta   90.00
_cell.angle_gamma   90.00
#
_symmetry.space_group_name_H-M   'P 1'
#
loop_
_entity.id
_entity.type
_entity.pdbx_description
1 polymer ?
#
loop_
_entity_poly.entity_id
_entity_poly.type
_entity_poly.pdbx_seq_one_letter_code
_entity_poly.pdbx_strand_id
1 'polypeptide(L)'
;MVGARPSEHGLDPAPWGEPMSHTRHPNARQRLQRSELAVPGSNPSLFDKAAASDADYVFLDLEDAVAPGDKEEARTNVIDALRDIDWRERGKTVSVRINGIDTHYMYRDVVDVVEKAGGQLDTILIPKVGVPADVYLVDAMVTQIETAMGLDGRIGLEALIETTLGMANVEAIAISSNRLEAMHFGVADYAASCRARTMVIGGLNPDYPGDQWHSALSRILVACRAYGLRPIDGPFGDFNDPDGYLLGARRAAALGYEGKWAIHPSQIALANDVFSPPADEIERARRILGALDEAAADGRGVAQLDGRMIDAASARMAENIVATAEAIGHR
;
A
#
# COMPACT_ATOMS: atom_id res chain seq x y z
N MET A 1 30.37 -27.87 14.56
CA MET A 1 30.40 -26.97 13.38
C MET A 1 29.02 -27.06 12.74
N VAL A 2 28.18 -26.09 13.01
CA VAL A 2 26.84 -25.98 12.43
C VAL A 2 26.95 -24.96 11.31
N GLY A 3 26.77 -25.41 10.07
CA GLY A 3 26.88 -24.58 8.89
C GLY A 3 25.70 -23.60 8.83
N ALA A 4 26.02 -22.33 8.65
CA ALA A 4 25.07 -21.28 8.36
C ALA A 4 24.39 -21.55 6.99
N ARG A 5 23.07 -21.52 6.93
CA ARG A 5 22.30 -21.56 5.67
C ARG A 5 22.49 -20.22 4.94
N PRO A 6 22.60 -20.22 3.61
CA PRO A 6 22.63 -18.96 2.84
C PRO A 6 21.27 -18.27 2.94
N SER A 7 21.26 -16.95 3.09
CA SER A 7 20.09 -16.09 3.05
C SER A 7 19.44 -16.09 1.65
N GLU A 8 18.15 -16.40 1.58
CA GLU A 8 17.36 -16.49 0.33
C GLU A 8 16.89 -15.13 -0.22
N HIS A 9 17.62 -14.07 -0.03
CA HIS A 9 17.33 -12.78 -0.68
C HIS A 9 18.66 -12.23 -1.22
N GLY A 10 18.90 -12.53 -2.51
CA GLY A 10 20.10 -12.16 -3.20
C GLY A 10 20.18 -10.68 -3.56
N LEU A 11 20.38 -9.84 -2.56
CA LEU A 11 21.02 -8.55 -2.73
C LEU A 11 22.19 -8.55 -1.75
N ASP A 12 23.41 -8.56 -2.29
CA ASP A 12 24.60 -8.31 -1.50
C ASP A 12 24.41 -6.97 -0.76
N PRO A 13 24.76 -6.89 0.53
CA PRO A 13 24.66 -5.64 1.25
C PRO A 13 25.50 -4.59 0.52
N ALA A 14 24.92 -3.42 0.30
CA ALA A 14 25.62 -2.29 -0.29
C ALA A 14 27.00 -2.11 0.39
N PRO A 15 28.05 -1.67 -0.35
CA PRO A 15 29.44 -1.63 0.15
C PRO A 15 29.67 -0.80 1.42
N TRP A 16 28.64 -0.15 1.91
CA TRP A 16 28.69 0.72 3.12
C TRP A 16 28.31 0.01 4.44
N GLY A 17 28.12 -1.31 4.45
CA GLY A 17 27.66 -2.08 5.61
C GLY A 17 26.22 -1.75 6.03
N GLU A 18 25.55 -2.67 6.71
CA GLU A 18 24.25 -2.36 7.32
C GLU A 18 24.42 -1.17 8.29
N PRO A 19 23.60 -0.10 8.14
CA PRO A 19 23.73 1.04 9.04
C PRO A 19 23.36 0.58 10.45
N MET A 20 24.36 0.58 11.35
CA MET A 20 24.21 0.25 12.78
C MET A 20 23.47 1.36 13.52
N SER A 21 22.30 1.76 13.03
CA SER A 21 21.49 2.78 13.69
C SER A 21 20.16 2.17 14.12
N HIS A 22 19.93 2.12 15.42
CA HIS A 22 18.64 1.76 16.02
C HIS A 22 17.52 2.77 15.70
N THR A 23 17.82 3.86 14.99
CA THR A 23 16.85 4.87 14.57
C THR A 23 16.25 4.57 13.18
N ARG A 24 16.65 3.49 12.52
CA ARG A 24 16.07 3.05 11.25
C ARG A 24 15.12 1.88 11.51
N HIS A 25 13.92 2.01 11.03
CA HIS A 25 12.97 0.90 10.97
C HIS A 25 13.22 0.08 9.71
N PRO A 26 13.15 -1.26 9.78
CA PRO A 26 13.19 -2.11 8.59
C PRO A 26 11.97 -1.81 7.72
N ASN A 27 12.15 -1.90 6.41
CA ASN A 27 11.03 -1.82 5.50
C ASN A 27 10.08 -2.99 5.74
N ALA A 28 8.79 -2.72 5.69
CA ALA A 28 7.75 -3.73 5.65
C ALA A 28 7.90 -4.59 4.37
N ARG A 29 7.21 -5.72 4.33
CA ARG A 29 7.20 -6.58 3.15
C ARG A 29 6.82 -5.77 1.92
N GLN A 30 7.67 -5.80 0.90
CA GLN A 30 7.44 -5.07 -0.33
C GLN A 30 6.36 -5.76 -1.16
N ARG A 31 5.42 -4.99 -1.67
CA ARG A 31 4.35 -5.42 -2.60
C ARG A 31 4.22 -4.37 -3.69
N LEU A 32 3.92 -4.81 -4.89
CA LEU A 32 3.55 -3.89 -5.95
C LEU A 32 2.09 -3.46 -5.74
N GLN A 33 1.84 -2.16 -5.63
CA GLN A 33 0.54 -1.59 -5.25
C GLN A 33 0.19 -0.33 -6.05
N ARG A 34 0.61 -0.21 -7.32
CA ARG A 34 0.34 0.98 -8.16
C ARG A 34 -1.16 1.25 -8.29
N SER A 35 -1.93 0.21 -8.52
CA SER A 35 -3.39 0.26 -8.58
C SER A 35 -4.00 -0.74 -7.60
N GLU A 36 -4.94 -0.27 -6.79
CA GLU A 36 -5.69 -1.08 -5.85
C GLU A 36 -7.17 -1.09 -6.21
N LEU A 37 -7.63 -2.22 -6.75
CA LEU A 37 -9.01 -2.36 -7.17
C LEU A 37 -9.91 -2.75 -6.00
N ALA A 38 -10.88 -1.89 -5.70
CA ALA A 38 -11.94 -2.16 -4.74
C ALA A 38 -13.02 -3.04 -5.37
N VAL A 39 -13.37 -4.16 -4.74
CA VAL A 39 -14.39 -5.09 -5.24
C VAL A 39 -15.39 -5.43 -4.13
N PRO A 40 -16.67 -5.06 -4.27
CA PRO A 40 -17.70 -5.38 -3.27
C PRO A 40 -17.84 -6.89 -3.06
N GLY A 41 -17.73 -7.35 -1.81
CA GLY A 41 -17.89 -8.77 -1.43
C GLY A 41 -19.31 -9.31 -1.69
N SER A 42 -20.29 -8.44 -1.81
CA SER A 42 -21.67 -8.79 -2.16
C SER A 42 -21.88 -9.13 -3.65
N ASN A 43 -20.85 -8.94 -4.51
CA ASN A 43 -20.99 -9.17 -5.94
C ASN A 43 -19.94 -10.18 -6.46
N PRO A 44 -20.16 -11.50 -6.30
CA PRO A 44 -19.21 -12.53 -6.70
C PRO A 44 -18.91 -12.55 -8.20
N SER A 45 -19.83 -12.02 -9.06
CA SER A 45 -19.61 -11.95 -10.51
C SER A 45 -18.44 -11.04 -10.94
N LEU A 46 -17.91 -10.22 -10.01
CA LEU A 46 -16.78 -9.34 -10.26
C LEU A 46 -15.43 -9.97 -9.90
N PHE A 47 -15.37 -11.03 -9.10
CA PHE A 47 -14.12 -11.55 -8.56
C PHE A 47 -13.17 -12.08 -9.64
N ASP A 48 -13.67 -12.93 -10.55
CA ASP A 48 -12.86 -13.42 -11.68
C ASP A 48 -12.38 -12.30 -12.60
N LYS A 49 -13.22 -11.27 -12.82
CA LYS A 49 -12.85 -10.10 -13.61
C LYS A 49 -11.76 -9.27 -12.94
N ALA A 50 -11.85 -9.11 -11.62
CA ALA A 50 -10.83 -8.43 -10.84
C ALA A 50 -9.50 -9.19 -10.86
N ALA A 51 -9.55 -10.50 -10.69
CA ALA A 51 -8.37 -11.36 -10.76
C ALA A 51 -7.71 -11.37 -12.15
N ALA A 52 -8.50 -11.22 -13.22
CA ALA A 52 -8.01 -11.13 -14.59
C ALA A 52 -7.61 -9.71 -15.02
N SER A 53 -7.84 -8.68 -14.20
CA SER A 53 -7.50 -7.28 -14.53
C SER A 53 -6.00 -7.02 -14.42
N ASP A 54 -5.56 -5.84 -14.87
CA ASP A 54 -4.17 -5.38 -14.71
C ASP A 54 -3.90 -4.68 -13.36
N ALA A 55 -4.83 -4.76 -12.41
CA ALA A 55 -4.59 -4.24 -11.06
C ALA A 55 -3.45 -5.01 -10.38
N ASP A 56 -2.59 -4.32 -9.64
CA ASP A 56 -1.54 -4.95 -8.85
C ASP A 56 -2.10 -5.60 -7.59
N TYR A 57 -3.07 -4.94 -7.00
CA TYR A 57 -3.67 -5.27 -5.73
C TYR A 57 -5.19 -5.25 -5.85
N VAL A 58 -5.85 -6.23 -5.25
CA VAL A 58 -7.30 -6.31 -5.19
C VAL A 58 -7.72 -6.45 -3.73
N PHE A 59 -8.57 -5.57 -3.26
CA PHE A 59 -9.21 -5.81 -1.97
C PHE A 59 -10.69 -6.14 -2.13
N LEU A 60 -11.09 -7.26 -1.50
CA LEU A 60 -12.47 -7.71 -1.41
C LEU A 60 -13.12 -7.01 -0.22
N ASP A 61 -14.13 -6.22 -0.50
CA ASP A 61 -14.70 -5.30 0.48
C ASP A 61 -15.87 -5.90 1.25
N LEU A 62 -15.78 -5.94 2.58
CA LEU A 62 -16.86 -6.32 3.48
C LEU A 62 -17.49 -5.09 4.19
N GLU A 63 -16.93 -3.90 3.97
CA GLU A 63 -17.31 -2.68 4.67
C GLU A 63 -18.34 -1.85 3.89
N ASP A 64 -18.08 -0.61 3.56
CA ASP A 64 -19.05 0.38 3.08
C ASP A 64 -19.71 0.03 1.74
N ALA A 65 -19.07 -0.77 0.89
CA ALA A 65 -19.67 -1.22 -0.36
C ALA A 65 -20.69 -2.38 -0.19
N VAL A 66 -20.91 -2.86 1.04
CA VAL A 66 -21.82 -3.97 1.35
C VAL A 66 -22.93 -3.50 2.28
N ALA A 67 -24.19 -3.69 1.89
CA ALA A 67 -25.34 -3.34 2.72
C ALA A 67 -25.38 -4.18 4.03
N PRO A 68 -25.90 -3.65 5.14
CA PRO A 68 -25.93 -4.36 6.42
C PRO A 68 -26.57 -5.75 6.35
N GLY A 69 -27.62 -5.94 5.55
CA GLY A 69 -28.30 -7.21 5.40
C GLY A 69 -27.50 -8.26 4.63
N ASP A 70 -26.49 -7.85 3.86
CA ASP A 70 -25.73 -8.71 2.97
C ASP A 70 -24.32 -9.07 3.54
N LYS A 71 -23.98 -8.57 4.74
CA LYS A 71 -22.64 -8.74 5.34
C LYS A 71 -22.21 -10.19 5.52
N GLU A 72 -23.12 -11.07 5.93
CA GLU A 72 -22.83 -12.50 6.14
C GLU A 72 -22.64 -13.22 4.81
N GLU A 73 -23.48 -12.93 3.83
CA GLU A 73 -23.36 -13.49 2.49
C GLU A 73 -22.07 -12.99 1.80
N ALA A 74 -21.78 -11.70 1.89
CA ALA A 74 -20.55 -11.11 1.36
C ALA A 74 -19.29 -11.76 1.96
N ARG A 75 -19.28 -12.02 3.27
CA ARG A 75 -18.17 -12.74 3.92
C ARG A 75 -18.00 -14.15 3.35
N THR A 76 -19.09 -14.86 3.14
CA THR A 76 -19.06 -16.19 2.53
C THR A 76 -18.50 -16.13 1.12
N ASN A 77 -19.00 -15.22 0.28
CA ASN A 77 -18.53 -15.01 -1.07
C ASN A 77 -17.03 -14.70 -1.13
N VAL A 78 -16.55 -13.84 -0.23
CA VAL A 78 -15.13 -13.48 -0.13
C VAL A 78 -14.27 -14.68 0.26
N ILE A 79 -14.70 -15.48 1.23
CA ILE A 79 -14.00 -16.72 1.62
C ILE A 79 -13.91 -17.69 0.45
N ASP A 80 -15.00 -17.91 -0.28
CA ASP A 80 -15.02 -18.78 -1.45
C ASP A 80 -14.11 -18.24 -2.56
N ALA A 81 -14.15 -16.93 -2.83
CA ALA A 81 -13.27 -16.29 -3.82
C ALA A 81 -11.77 -16.42 -3.47
N LEU A 82 -11.42 -16.32 -2.18
CA LEU A 82 -10.03 -16.52 -1.74
C LEU A 82 -9.57 -17.97 -1.94
N ARG A 83 -10.47 -18.94 -1.79
CA ARG A 83 -10.16 -20.39 -1.91
C ARG A 83 -10.15 -20.87 -3.34
N ASP A 84 -11.07 -20.37 -4.17
CA ASP A 84 -11.36 -20.92 -5.50
C ASP A 84 -10.57 -20.22 -6.61
N ILE A 85 -10.10 -18.98 -6.38
CA ILE A 85 -9.31 -18.21 -7.33
C ILE A 85 -7.85 -18.18 -6.90
N ASP A 86 -6.93 -18.61 -7.78
CA ASP A 86 -5.50 -18.46 -7.53
C ASP A 86 -5.05 -17.03 -7.87
N TRP A 87 -5.17 -16.14 -6.88
CA TRP A 87 -4.79 -14.74 -6.99
C TRP A 87 -3.30 -14.56 -7.22
N ARG A 88 -2.47 -15.41 -6.59
CA ARG A 88 -1.00 -15.32 -6.68
C ARG A 88 -0.49 -15.76 -8.05
N GLU A 89 -1.05 -16.83 -8.63
CA GLU A 89 -0.69 -17.26 -9.99
C GLU A 89 -1.04 -16.17 -11.01
N ARG A 90 -2.10 -15.39 -10.74
CA ARG A 90 -2.49 -14.23 -11.55
C ARG A 90 -1.68 -12.97 -11.24
N GLY A 91 -0.63 -13.06 -10.41
CA GLY A 91 0.23 -11.96 -10.03
C GLY A 91 -0.44 -10.88 -9.17
N LYS A 92 -1.49 -11.22 -8.41
CA LYS A 92 -2.20 -10.28 -7.54
C LYS A 92 -1.74 -10.38 -6.09
N THR A 93 -1.66 -9.24 -5.41
CA THR A 93 -1.82 -9.19 -3.97
C THR A 93 -3.32 -9.14 -3.67
N VAL A 94 -3.83 -10.04 -2.83
CA VAL A 94 -5.23 -10.05 -2.45
C VAL A 94 -5.41 -9.68 -0.98
N SER A 95 -6.33 -8.77 -0.72
CA SER A 95 -6.69 -8.27 0.61
C SER A 95 -8.18 -8.42 0.89
N VAL A 96 -8.53 -8.32 2.15
CA VAL A 96 -9.92 -8.16 2.59
C VAL A 96 -10.03 -6.88 3.42
N ARG A 97 -10.87 -5.94 3.00
CA ARG A 97 -11.27 -4.84 3.87
C ARG A 97 -12.37 -5.32 4.79
N ILE A 98 -12.03 -5.48 6.06
CA ILE A 98 -12.96 -5.90 7.12
C ILE A 98 -13.89 -4.75 7.53
N ASN A 99 -14.95 -5.03 8.25
CA ASN A 99 -15.76 -3.99 8.87
C ASN A 99 -15.00 -3.27 9.99
N GLY A 100 -15.41 -2.04 10.31
CA GLY A 100 -14.81 -1.23 11.37
C GLY A 100 -14.95 -1.86 12.75
N ILE A 101 -13.98 -1.56 13.62
CA ILE A 101 -13.93 -2.06 15.02
C ILE A 101 -15.15 -1.61 15.85
N ASP A 102 -15.74 -0.50 15.46
CA ASP A 102 -16.95 0.07 16.05
C ASP A 102 -18.24 -0.69 15.69
N THR A 103 -18.13 -1.76 14.88
CA THR A 103 -19.24 -2.60 14.43
C THR A 103 -19.22 -3.98 15.09
N HIS A 104 -20.36 -4.66 15.10
CA HIS A 104 -20.45 -6.04 15.56
C HIS A 104 -20.06 -7.07 14.48
N TYR A 105 -19.66 -6.63 13.29
CA TYR A 105 -19.28 -7.52 12.18
C TYR A 105 -17.79 -7.88 12.19
N MET A 106 -16.91 -6.96 12.61
CA MET A 106 -15.46 -7.04 12.46
C MET A 106 -14.87 -8.36 12.97
N TYR A 107 -15.24 -8.78 14.18
CA TYR A 107 -14.66 -9.98 14.78
C TYR A 107 -14.94 -11.26 13.95
N ARG A 108 -16.15 -11.33 13.33
CA ARG A 108 -16.48 -12.44 12.44
C ARG A 108 -15.73 -12.35 11.11
N ASP A 109 -15.51 -11.16 10.59
CA ASP A 109 -14.72 -10.98 9.38
C ASP A 109 -13.30 -11.51 9.59
N VAL A 110 -12.65 -11.14 10.70
CA VAL A 110 -11.30 -11.62 11.00
C VAL A 110 -11.29 -13.13 11.23
N VAL A 111 -12.14 -13.65 12.13
CA VAL A 111 -12.13 -15.05 12.50
C VAL A 111 -12.49 -15.94 11.30
N ASP A 112 -13.63 -15.69 10.66
CA ASP A 112 -14.11 -16.57 9.59
C ASP A 112 -13.22 -16.54 8.35
N VAL A 113 -12.71 -15.38 7.96
CA VAL A 113 -11.84 -15.25 6.78
C VAL A 113 -10.47 -15.88 7.04
N VAL A 114 -9.85 -15.59 8.19
CA VAL A 114 -8.50 -16.12 8.47
C VAL A 114 -8.54 -17.63 8.73
N GLU A 115 -9.52 -18.15 9.47
CA GLU A 115 -9.65 -19.59 9.70
C GLU A 115 -9.91 -20.39 8.42
N LYS A 116 -10.74 -19.85 7.50
CA LYS A 116 -11.21 -20.60 6.33
C LYS A 116 -10.38 -20.36 5.07
N ALA A 117 -9.71 -19.21 4.96
CA ALA A 117 -9.00 -18.82 3.76
C ALA A 117 -7.66 -18.07 4.00
N GLY A 118 -7.16 -18.03 5.23
CA GLY A 118 -5.95 -17.27 5.59
C GLY A 118 -4.68 -17.69 4.83
N GLY A 119 -4.58 -18.94 4.40
CA GLY A 119 -3.45 -19.41 3.58
C GLY A 119 -3.36 -18.76 2.18
N GLN A 120 -4.45 -18.22 1.67
CA GLN A 120 -4.55 -17.54 0.38
C GLN A 120 -4.60 -16.01 0.52
N LEU A 121 -4.81 -15.51 1.75
CA LEU A 121 -4.90 -14.08 2.04
C LEU A 121 -3.51 -13.45 2.19
N ASP A 122 -3.28 -12.33 1.55
CA ASP A 122 -2.01 -11.60 1.69
C ASP A 122 -2.07 -10.54 2.78
N THR A 123 -3.13 -9.72 2.82
CA THR A 123 -3.28 -8.64 3.80
C THR A 123 -4.74 -8.47 4.26
N ILE A 124 -4.91 -7.83 5.41
CA ILE A 124 -6.20 -7.32 5.90
C ILE A 124 -6.11 -5.80 5.94
N LEU A 125 -7.05 -5.13 5.29
CA LEU A 125 -7.22 -3.69 5.35
C LEU A 125 -8.20 -3.33 6.45
N ILE A 126 -7.72 -2.60 7.46
CA ILE A 126 -8.49 -2.19 8.64
C ILE A 126 -9.04 -0.77 8.40
N PRO A 127 -10.36 -0.59 8.27
CA PRO A 127 -10.95 0.73 8.08
C PRO A 127 -11.03 1.52 9.38
N LYS A 128 -11.17 2.84 9.25
CA LYS A 128 -11.48 3.78 10.33
C LYS A 128 -10.54 3.69 11.54
N VAL A 129 -9.27 3.32 11.29
CA VAL A 129 -8.25 3.25 12.35
C VAL A 129 -8.08 4.62 12.99
N GLY A 130 -8.33 4.70 14.29
CA GLY A 130 -8.27 5.94 15.08
C GLY A 130 -7.09 6.01 16.04
N VAL A 131 -6.68 4.86 16.58
CA VAL A 131 -5.63 4.74 17.59
C VAL A 131 -4.79 3.46 17.38
N PRO A 132 -3.58 3.36 17.94
CA PRO A 132 -2.73 2.16 17.85
C PRO A 132 -3.41 0.86 18.30
N ALA A 133 -4.31 0.94 19.28
CA ALA A 133 -5.02 -0.21 19.81
C ALA A 133 -5.93 -0.88 18.77
N ASP A 134 -6.40 -0.15 17.77
CA ASP A 134 -7.25 -0.68 16.72
C ASP A 134 -6.47 -1.68 15.84
N VAL A 135 -5.24 -1.35 15.50
CA VAL A 135 -4.34 -2.24 14.76
C VAL A 135 -3.91 -3.43 15.63
N TYR A 136 -3.54 -3.16 16.90
CA TYR A 136 -3.12 -4.20 17.82
C TYR A 136 -4.20 -5.26 18.05
N LEU A 137 -5.46 -4.88 18.14
CA LEU A 137 -6.57 -5.83 18.29
C LEU A 137 -6.61 -6.84 17.13
N VAL A 138 -6.53 -6.36 15.90
CA VAL A 138 -6.55 -7.22 14.70
C VAL A 138 -5.28 -8.07 14.63
N ASP A 139 -4.10 -7.50 14.91
CA ASP A 139 -2.83 -8.23 14.98
C ASP A 139 -2.90 -9.40 15.97
N ALA A 140 -3.40 -9.13 17.18
CA ALA A 140 -3.53 -10.16 18.22
C ALA A 140 -4.47 -11.30 17.80
N MET A 141 -5.61 -10.97 17.18
CA MET A 141 -6.56 -11.98 16.67
C MET A 141 -5.93 -12.81 15.55
N VAL A 142 -5.35 -12.17 14.54
CA VAL A 142 -4.71 -12.84 13.41
C VAL A 142 -3.57 -13.74 13.89
N THR A 143 -2.73 -13.26 14.81
CA THR A 143 -1.62 -14.04 15.38
C THR A 143 -2.08 -15.31 16.07
N GLN A 144 -3.16 -15.22 16.85
CA GLN A 144 -3.73 -16.40 17.55
C GLN A 144 -4.31 -17.41 16.56
N ILE A 145 -5.02 -16.94 15.55
CA ILE A 145 -5.63 -17.81 14.53
C ILE A 145 -4.55 -18.48 13.68
N GLU A 146 -3.56 -17.73 13.17
CA GLU A 146 -2.42 -18.30 12.42
C GLU A 146 -1.71 -19.38 13.23
N THR A 147 -1.47 -19.13 14.52
CA THR A 147 -0.83 -20.11 15.42
C THR A 147 -1.69 -21.35 15.59
N ALA A 148 -3.00 -21.18 15.83
CA ALA A 148 -3.92 -22.30 16.03
C ALA A 148 -4.10 -23.15 14.76
N MET A 149 -4.08 -22.50 13.59
CA MET A 149 -4.27 -23.16 12.30
C MET A 149 -2.96 -23.69 11.69
N GLY A 150 -1.81 -23.36 12.27
CA GLY A 150 -0.49 -23.74 11.74
C GLY A 150 -0.22 -23.12 10.38
N LEU A 151 -0.62 -21.85 10.15
CA LEU A 151 -0.37 -21.17 8.89
C LEU A 151 1.11 -20.73 8.80
N ASP A 152 1.78 -21.12 7.72
CA ASP A 152 3.19 -20.81 7.49
C ASP A 152 3.43 -19.37 6.98
N GLY A 153 2.40 -18.76 6.39
CA GLY A 153 2.43 -17.39 5.88
C GLY A 153 1.97 -16.39 6.93
N ARG A 154 2.66 -15.25 7.03
CA ARG A 154 2.22 -14.15 7.87
C ARG A 154 1.33 -13.20 7.07
N ILE A 155 0.07 -13.08 7.47
CA ILE A 155 -0.87 -12.11 6.89
C ILE A 155 -0.43 -10.71 7.32
N GLY A 156 -0.24 -9.81 6.33
CA GLY A 156 0.04 -8.40 6.57
C GLY A 156 -1.20 -7.63 7.03
N LEU A 157 -0.98 -6.48 7.66
CA LEU A 157 -2.05 -5.54 7.98
C LEU A 157 -1.83 -4.23 7.22
N GLU A 158 -2.89 -3.58 6.84
CA GLU A 158 -2.88 -2.25 6.27
C GLU A 158 -3.92 -1.39 6.98
N ALA A 159 -3.59 -0.14 7.27
CA ALA A 159 -4.46 0.77 8.03
C ALA A 159 -5.04 1.85 7.13
N LEU A 160 -6.36 2.01 7.13
CA LEU A 160 -7.02 3.11 6.43
C LEU A 160 -7.18 4.30 7.39
N ILE A 161 -6.46 5.36 7.11
CA ILE A 161 -6.49 6.62 7.85
C ILE A 161 -7.54 7.54 7.22
N GLU A 162 -8.71 7.54 7.82
CA GLU A 162 -9.90 8.19 7.24
C GLU A 162 -10.74 8.91 8.28
N THR A 163 -10.19 9.12 9.47
CA THR A 163 -10.82 9.92 10.51
C THR A 163 -9.86 11.00 11.02
N THR A 164 -10.41 12.09 11.55
CA THR A 164 -9.59 13.12 12.22
C THR A 164 -8.83 12.57 13.41
N LEU A 165 -9.38 11.58 14.12
CA LEU A 165 -8.70 10.89 15.21
C LEU A 165 -7.52 10.07 14.71
N GLY A 166 -7.71 9.29 13.62
CA GLY A 166 -6.63 8.52 12.98
C GLY A 166 -5.52 9.41 12.46
N MET A 167 -5.89 10.53 11.82
CA MET A 167 -4.91 11.51 11.35
C MET A 167 -4.13 12.16 12.50
N ALA A 168 -4.79 12.42 13.64
CA ALA A 168 -4.14 12.98 14.82
C ALA A 168 -3.12 12.00 15.46
N ASN A 169 -3.29 10.68 15.26
CA ASN A 169 -2.46 9.62 15.82
C ASN A 169 -1.61 8.87 14.77
N VAL A 170 -1.52 9.39 13.55
CA VAL A 170 -0.97 8.65 12.39
C VAL A 170 0.44 8.10 12.65
N GLU A 171 1.31 8.84 13.32
CA GLU A 171 2.67 8.41 13.64
C GLU A 171 2.67 7.25 14.68
N ALA A 172 1.79 7.32 15.68
CA ALA A 172 1.65 6.27 16.67
C ALA A 172 1.01 5.00 16.09
N ILE A 173 0.09 5.16 15.13
CA ILE A 173 -0.48 4.05 14.38
C ILE A 173 0.57 3.35 13.53
N ALA A 174 1.45 4.10 12.88
CA ALA A 174 2.49 3.55 12.00
C ALA A 174 3.45 2.56 12.69
N ILE A 175 3.64 2.67 14.01
CA ILE A 175 4.52 1.77 14.78
C ILE A 175 3.76 0.73 15.62
N SER A 176 2.44 0.64 15.47
CA SER A 176 1.60 -0.14 16.38
C SER A 176 1.70 -1.66 16.19
N SER A 177 2.20 -2.12 15.06
CA SER A 177 2.36 -3.54 14.75
C SER A 177 3.48 -3.78 13.74
N ASN A 178 4.25 -4.83 13.96
CA ASN A 178 5.23 -5.32 12.98
C ASN A 178 4.58 -6.05 11.79
N ARG A 179 3.24 -6.21 11.77
CA ARG A 179 2.47 -6.72 10.63
C ARG A 179 2.01 -5.60 9.70
N LEU A 180 2.07 -4.34 10.16
CA LEU A 180 1.62 -3.22 9.37
C LEU A 180 2.55 -3.04 8.17
N GLU A 181 1.98 -3.05 6.96
CA GLU A 181 2.73 -2.96 5.71
C GLU A 181 2.47 -1.64 4.96
N ALA A 182 1.26 -1.08 5.08
CA ALA A 182 0.88 0.15 4.40
C ALA A 182 -0.11 0.98 5.20
N MET A 183 -0.18 2.27 4.90
CA MET A 183 -1.29 3.13 5.32
C MET A 183 -1.92 3.82 4.11
N HIS A 184 -3.24 3.82 4.08
CA HIS A 184 -4.07 4.38 3.00
C HIS A 184 -4.72 5.66 3.45
N PHE A 185 -4.94 6.59 2.53
CA PHE A 185 -5.71 7.79 2.80
C PHE A 185 -7.17 7.62 2.37
N GLY A 186 -8.08 7.42 3.31
CA GLY A 186 -9.52 7.32 3.04
C GLY A 186 -10.18 8.69 2.93
N VAL A 187 -10.02 9.36 1.80
CA VAL A 187 -10.38 10.76 1.60
C VAL A 187 -11.88 11.05 1.80
N ALA A 188 -12.78 10.10 1.53
CA ALA A 188 -14.23 10.28 1.65
C ALA A 188 -14.64 10.47 3.10
N ASP A 189 -14.34 9.47 3.95
CA ASP A 189 -14.64 9.51 5.37
C ASP A 189 -13.82 10.57 6.11
N TYR A 190 -12.58 10.82 5.67
CA TYR A 190 -11.78 11.91 6.20
C TYR A 190 -12.43 13.26 5.95
N ALA A 191 -12.95 13.51 4.74
CA ALA A 191 -13.69 14.73 4.43
C ALA A 191 -14.93 14.89 5.33
N ALA A 192 -15.68 13.81 5.52
CA ALA A 192 -16.84 13.79 6.42
C ALA A 192 -16.43 14.05 7.87
N SER A 193 -15.38 13.40 8.35
CA SER A 193 -14.83 13.57 9.71
C SER A 193 -14.34 15.00 9.97
N CYS A 194 -13.73 15.64 8.97
CA CYS A 194 -13.30 17.04 9.01
C CYS A 194 -14.45 18.02 8.81
N ARG A 195 -15.64 17.54 8.39
CA ARG A 195 -16.75 18.39 7.91
C ARG A 195 -16.33 19.28 6.74
N ALA A 196 -15.42 18.77 5.89
CA ALA A 196 -14.95 19.48 4.72
C ALA A 196 -16.03 19.52 3.63
N ARG A 197 -16.06 20.61 2.87
CA ARG A 197 -16.94 20.73 1.71
C ARG A 197 -16.25 20.11 0.51
N THR A 198 -16.75 19.00 0.02
CA THR A 198 -16.30 18.38 -1.22
C THR A 198 -17.51 17.95 -2.05
N MET A 199 -17.41 18.11 -3.37
CA MET A 199 -18.45 17.70 -4.31
C MET A 199 -18.17 16.33 -4.93
N VAL A 200 -16.88 16.01 -5.08
CA VAL A 200 -16.40 14.75 -5.64
C VAL A 200 -15.41 14.14 -4.64
N ILE A 201 -15.56 12.87 -4.32
CA ILE A 201 -14.62 12.12 -3.47
C ILE A 201 -13.22 12.22 -4.06
N GLY A 202 -12.26 12.72 -3.29
CA GLY A 202 -10.87 12.93 -3.75
C GLY A 202 -10.65 14.15 -4.64
N GLY A 203 -11.72 14.83 -5.04
CA GLY A 203 -11.64 16.08 -5.81
C GLY A 203 -11.16 17.27 -4.99
N LEU A 204 -10.71 18.32 -5.68
CA LEU A 204 -10.36 19.59 -5.04
C LEU A 204 -11.56 20.50 -4.95
N ASN A 205 -11.62 21.26 -3.86
CA ASN A 205 -12.56 22.37 -3.73
C ASN A 205 -11.93 23.64 -4.33
N PRO A 206 -12.52 24.24 -5.38
CA PRO A 206 -11.98 25.43 -6.03
C PRO A 206 -11.93 26.66 -5.11
N ASP A 207 -12.72 26.68 -4.03
CA ASP A 207 -12.72 27.78 -3.05
C ASP A 207 -11.54 27.69 -2.08
N TYR A 208 -10.81 26.54 -2.04
CA TYR A 208 -9.62 26.38 -1.22
C TYR A 208 -8.35 26.66 -2.06
N PRO A 209 -7.46 27.57 -1.62
CA PRO A 209 -6.25 27.89 -2.36
C PRO A 209 -5.26 26.71 -2.34
N GLY A 210 -5.18 25.98 -3.44
CA GLY A 210 -4.30 24.83 -3.57
C GLY A 210 -4.99 23.49 -3.30
N ASP A 211 -4.30 22.58 -2.64
CA ASP A 211 -4.76 21.24 -2.34
C ASP A 211 -5.15 21.10 -0.86
N GLN A 212 -6.44 21.01 -0.58
CA GLN A 212 -6.92 20.85 0.80
C GLN A 212 -6.51 19.53 1.46
N TRP A 213 -6.10 18.54 0.67
CA TRP A 213 -5.67 17.22 1.17
C TRP A 213 -4.16 17.13 1.40
N HIS A 214 -3.39 18.11 0.91
CA HIS A 214 -1.93 18.09 0.95
C HIS A 214 -1.36 17.85 2.36
N SER A 215 -1.90 18.50 3.38
CA SER A 215 -1.42 18.34 4.76
C SER A 215 -1.65 16.91 5.28
N ALA A 216 -2.80 16.31 4.99
CA ALA A 216 -3.12 14.94 5.37
C ALA A 216 -2.21 13.93 4.64
N LEU A 217 -2.09 14.07 3.33
CA LEU A 217 -1.21 13.23 2.51
C LEU A 217 0.25 13.33 2.97
N SER A 218 0.74 14.52 3.25
CA SER A 218 2.13 14.71 3.72
C SER A 218 2.37 14.06 5.08
N ARG A 219 1.41 14.10 6.00
CA ARG A 219 1.52 13.46 7.32
C ARG A 219 1.56 11.94 7.22
N ILE A 220 0.66 11.34 6.44
CA ILE A 220 0.67 9.89 6.18
C ILE A 220 2.00 9.47 5.54
N LEU A 221 2.45 10.20 4.51
CA LEU A 221 3.72 9.93 3.85
C LEU A 221 4.89 9.90 4.85
N VAL A 222 5.02 10.96 5.67
CA VAL A 222 6.12 11.05 6.65
C VAL A 222 6.06 9.91 7.65
N ALA A 223 4.89 9.58 8.18
CA ALA A 223 4.72 8.47 9.10
C ALA A 223 5.06 7.12 8.43
N CYS A 224 4.58 6.86 7.22
CA CYS A 224 4.93 5.66 6.47
C CYS A 224 6.44 5.54 6.26
N ARG A 225 7.10 6.57 5.73
CA ARG A 225 8.53 6.51 5.40
C ARG A 225 9.42 6.44 6.63
N ALA A 226 9.01 7.05 7.75
CA ALA A 226 9.74 6.96 9.02
C ALA A 226 9.76 5.53 9.57
N TYR A 227 8.72 4.76 9.31
CA TYR A 227 8.53 3.42 9.89
C TYR A 227 8.53 2.29 8.85
N GLY A 228 9.02 2.56 7.64
CA GLY A 228 9.22 1.55 6.59
C GLY A 228 7.94 1.06 5.92
N LEU A 229 6.83 1.79 6.04
CA LEU A 229 5.54 1.44 5.44
C LEU A 229 5.36 2.06 4.05
N ARG A 230 4.43 1.50 3.27
CA ARG A 230 3.99 2.07 1.99
C ARG A 230 2.84 3.05 2.18
N PRO A 231 2.93 4.28 1.63
CA PRO A 231 1.81 5.22 1.58
C PRO A 231 0.99 5.00 0.31
N ILE A 232 -0.32 4.81 0.46
CA ILE A 232 -1.27 4.57 -0.64
C ILE A 232 -2.34 5.66 -0.64
N ASP A 233 -2.57 6.26 -1.81
CA ASP A 233 -3.60 7.27 -1.98
C ASP A 233 -4.99 6.63 -2.15
N GLY A 234 -6.01 7.33 -1.70
CA GLY A 234 -7.38 6.87 -1.68
C GLY A 234 -8.13 7.00 -3.01
N PRO A 235 -9.45 6.79 -2.98
CA PRO A 235 -10.29 6.79 -4.17
C PRO A 235 -10.48 8.18 -4.79
N PHE A 236 -10.86 8.17 -6.07
CA PHE A 236 -11.45 9.31 -6.77
C PHE A 236 -12.83 8.89 -7.29
N GLY A 237 -13.88 9.60 -6.85
CA GLY A 237 -15.27 9.13 -6.97
C GLY A 237 -15.87 9.25 -8.35
N ASP A 238 -15.38 10.13 -9.22
CA ASP A 238 -15.91 10.27 -10.58
C ASP A 238 -15.08 9.46 -11.59
N PHE A 239 -15.51 8.25 -11.88
CA PHE A 239 -14.82 7.39 -12.85
C PHE A 239 -15.04 7.83 -14.33
N ASN A 240 -15.88 8.84 -14.59
CA ASN A 240 -16.04 9.46 -15.89
C ASN A 240 -15.13 10.67 -16.09
N ASP A 241 -14.37 11.07 -15.06
CA ASP A 241 -13.38 12.14 -15.11
C ASP A 241 -11.95 11.57 -14.96
N PRO A 242 -11.35 11.04 -16.03
CA PRO A 242 -9.98 10.53 -15.99
C PRO A 242 -8.94 11.60 -15.70
N ASP A 243 -9.17 12.87 -16.09
CA ASP A 243 -8.24 13.96 -15.85
C ASP A 243 -8.19 14.33 -14.36
N GLY A 244 -9.33 14.35 -13.68
CA GLY A 244 -9.39 14.54 -12.23
C GLY A 244 -8.69 13.41 -11.47
N TYR A 245 -8.87 12.15 -11.90
CA TYR A 245 -8.15 11.01 -11.35
C TYR A 245 -6.64 11.17 -11.51
N LEU A 246 -6.18 11.47 -12.73
CA LEU A 246 -4.76 11.65 -13.06
C LEU A 246 -4.14 12.83 -12.29
N LEU A 247 -4.87 13.92 -12.11
CA LEU A 247 -4.40 15.06 -11.32
C LEU A 247 -4.10 14.64 -9.87
N GLY A 248 -5.02 13.89 -9.24
CA GLY A 248 -4.82 13.34 -7.89
C GLY A 248 -3.65 12.36 -7.83
N ALA A 249 -3.61 11.39 -8.75
CA ALA A 249 -2.56 10.38 -8.81
C ALA A 249 -1.16 10.99 -8.98
N ARG A 250 -0.98 11.93 -9.90
CA ARG A 250 0.31 12.61 -10.15
C ARG A 250 0.79 13.41 -8.94
N ARG A 251 -0.13 14.04 -8.21
CA ARG A 251 0.23 14.75 -6.97
C ARG A 251 0.68 13.79 -5.88
N ALA A 252 -0.03 12.67 -5.69
CA ALA A 252 0.35 11.64 -4.75
C ALA A 252 1.71 11.03 -5.11
N ALA A 253 1.94 10.65 -6.38
CA ALA A 253 3.22 10.16 -6.86
C ALA A 253 4.36 11.17 -6.66
N ALA A 254 4.13 12.45 -6.95
CA ALA A 254 5.11 13.52 -6.72
C ALA A 254 5.46 13.73 -5.24
N LEU A 255 4.55 13.43 -4.32
CA LEU A 255 4.83 13.40 -2.89
C LEU A 255 5.66 12.17 -2.47
N GLY A 256 5.58 11.06 -3.21
CA GLY A 256 6.25 9.80 -2.89
C GLY A 256 5.30 8.67 -2.47
N TYR A 257 4.04 8.75 -2.81
CA TYR A 257 3.08 7.65 -2.70
C TYR A 257 3.42 6.55 -3.72
N GLU A 258 3.06 5.30 -3.39
CA GLU A 258 3.38 4.14 -4.23
C GLU A 258 2.20 3.66 -5.09
N GLY A 259 1.00 4.13 -4.78
CA GLY A 259 -0.20 3.75 -5.52
C GLY A 259 -1.45 4.50 -5.11
N LYS A 260 -2.54 4.14 -5.77
CA LYS A 260 -3.86 4.77 -5.58
C LYS A 260 -4.99 3.75 -5.77
N TRP A 261 -6.09 3.94 -5.04
CA TRP A 261 -7.30 3.14 -5.21
C TRP A 261 -7.93 3.38 -6.59
N ALA A 262 -8.42 2.29 -7.17
CA ALA A 262 -9.30 2.25 -8.32
C ALA A 262 -10.66 1.69 -7.88
N ILE A 263 -11.71 2.47 -8.00
CA ILE A 263 -13.09 2.04 -7.70
C ILE A 263 -13.84 1.57 -8.96
N HIS A 264 -13.20 1.69 -10.11
CA HIS A 264 -13.69 1.23 -11.40
C HIS A 264 -12.51 0.75 -12.26
N PRO A 265 -12.70 -0.30 -13.10
CA PRO A 265 -11.61 -0.83 -13.94
C PRO A 265 -10.94 0.21 -14.85
N SER A 266 -11.65 1.25 -15.31
CA SER A 266 -11.08 2.32 -16.15
C SER A 266 -9.97 3.13 -15.45
N GLN A 267 -9.88 3.07 -14.11
CA GLN A 267 -8.85 3.79 -13.33
C GLN A 267 -7.56 2.99 -13.18
N ILE A 268 -7.58 1.68 -13.42
CA ILE A 268 -6.41 0.79 -13.21
C ILE A 268 -5.23 1.20 -14.07
N ALA A 269 -5.45 1.31 -15.39
CA ALA A 269 -4.38 1.68 -16.31
C ALA A 269 -3.79 3.07 -16.01
N LEU A 270 -4.65 4.02 -15.59
CA LEU A 270 -4.22 5.36 -15.21
C LEU A 270 -3.31 5.34 -13.98
N ALA A 271 -3.65 4.54 -12.97
CA ALA A 271 -2.80 4.38 -11.80
C ALA A 271 -1.48 3.69 -12.14
N ASN A 272 -1.55 2.57 -12.87
CA ASN A 272 -0.36 1.83 -13.28
C ASN A 272 0.63 2.71 -14.05
N ASP A 273 0.13 3.57 -14.96
CA ASP A 273 0.95 4.50 -15.72
C ASP A 273 1.64 5.54 -14.82
N VAL A 274 0.88 6.20 -13.93
CA VAL A 274 1.40 7.26 -13.07
C VAL A 274 2.42 6.75 -12.04
N PHE A 275 2.18 5.58 -11.46
CA PHE A 275 3.05 5.01 -10.42
C PHE A 275 4.15 4.09 -10.97
N SER A 276 4.30 4.02 -12.29
CA SER A 276 5.45 3.39 -12.94
C SER A 276 6.49 4.45 -13.30
N PRO A 277 7.77 4.25 -12.95
CA PRO A 277 8.81 5.16 -13.38
C PRO A 277 8.91 5.19 -14.90
N PRO A 278 8.95 6.38 -15.55
CA PRO A 278 9.18 6.51 -16.98
C PRO A 278 10.53 5.93 -17.42
N ALA A 279 10.62 5.45 -18.66
CA ALA A 279 11.84 4.80 -19.17
C ALA A 279 13.07 5.69 -19.13
N ASP A 280 12.93 6.99 -19.40
CA ASP A 280 14.01 7.99 -19.32
C ASP A 280 14.48 8.24 -17.89
N GLU A 281 13.58 8.18 -16.90
CA GLU A 281 13.96 8.26 -15.49
C GLU A 281 14.73 7.02 -15.05
N ILE A 282 14.31 5.82 -15.49
CA ILE A 282 15.01 4.56 -15.20
C ILE A 282 16.42 4.58 -15.81
N GLU A 283 16.55 5.00 -17.07
CA GLU A 283 17.85 5.12 -17.74
C GLU A 283 18.75 6.12 -17.00
N ARG A 284 18.22 7.27 -16.64
CA ARG A 284 18.96 8.28 -15.88
C ARG A 284 19.38 7.76 -14.50
N ALA A 285 18.51 7.03 -13.80
CA ALA A 285 18.82 6.44 -12.51
C ALA A 285 20.00 5.45 -12.63
N ARG A 286 19.99 4.58 -13.64
CA ARG A 286 21.11 3.65 -13.90
C ARG A 286 22.41 4.37 -14.22
N ARG A 287 22.38 5.47 -14.97
CA ARG A 287 23.56 6.30 -15.26
C ARG A 287 24.09 6.99 -13.99
N ILE A 288 23.22 7.42 -13.08
CA ILE A 288 23.63 7.98 -11.78
C ILE A 288 24.39 6.94 -10.96
N LEU A 289 23.84 5.73 -10.84
CA LEU A 289 24.48 4.65 -10.09
C LEU A 289 25.84 4.29 -10.71
N GLY A 290 25.93 4.09 -12.02
CA GLY A 290 27.19 3.77 -12.70
C GLY A 290 28.26 4.87 -12.51
N ALA A 291 27.89 6.14 -12.60
CA ALA A 291 28.84 7.26 -12.42
C ALA A 291 29.34 7.37 -10.95
N LEU A 292 28.51 7.02 -9.98
CA LEU A 292 28.92 6.98 -8.57
C LEU A 292 29.79 5.78 -8.25
N ASP A 293 29.54 4.61 -8.86
CA ASP A 293 30.39 3.41 -8.74
C ASP A 293 31.80 3.68 -9.30
N GLU A 294 31.90 4.31 -10.48
CA GLU A 294 33.19 4.74 -11.05
C GLU A 294 33.91 5.73 -10.14
N ALA A 295 33.20 6.72 -9.59
CA ALA A 295 33.78 7.67 -8.66
C ALA A 295 34.27 7.00 -7.37
N ALA A 296 33.52 6.04 -6.84
CA ALA A 296 33.90 5.29 -5.65
C ALA A 296 35.16 4.43 -5.88
N ALA A 297 35.30 3.81 -7.07
CA ALA A 297 36.51 3.09 -7.46
C ALA A 297 37.75 3.99 -7.47
N ASP A 298 37.58 5.27 -7.78
CA ASP A 298 38.64 6.31 -7.73
C ASP A 298 38.81 6.94 -6.34
N GLY A 299 38.12 6.46 -5.30
CA GLY A 299 38.16 7.03 -3.94
C GLY A 299 37.41 8.35 -3.77
N ARG A 300 36.49 8.69 -4.67
CA ARG A 300 35.69 9.90 -4.64
C ARG A 300 34.27 9.61 -4.17
N GLY A 301 33.70 10.43 -3.27
CA GLY A 301 32.32 10.32 -2.78
C GLY A 301 31.28 11.08 -3.60
N VAL A 302 31.72 11.74 -4.67
CA VAL A 302 30.85 12.56 -5.54
C VAL A 302 31.27 12.39 -7.01
N ALA A 303 30.31 12.50 -7.92
CA ALA A 303 30.56 12.48 -9.35
C ALA A 303 29.83 13.65 -10.04
N GLN A 304 30.10 13.84 -11.33
CA GLN A 304 29.36 14.78 -12.16
C GLN A 304 28.67 14.02 -13.29
N LEU A 305 27.36 14.22 -13.43
CA LEU A 305 26.57 13.67 -14.54
C LEU A 305 25.73 14.79 -15.17
N ASP A 306 25.80 14.91 -16.49
CA ASP A 306 25.05 15.92 -17.27
C ASP A 306 25.17 17.35 -16.71
N GLY A 307 26.41 17.73 -16.28
CA GLY A 307 26.71 19.04 -15.71
C GLY A 307 26.21 19.27 -14.29
N ARG A 308 25.68 18.25 -13.62
CA ARG A 308 25.19 18.34 -12.23
C ARG A 308 26.02 17.43 -11.32
N MET A 309 26.26 17.91 -10.10
CA MET A 309 26.89 17.11 -9.07
C MET A 309 25.88 16.07 -8.54
N ILE A 310 26.35 14.84 -8.36
CA ILE A 310 25.62 13.72 -7.79
C ILE A 310 26.42 13.10 -6.63
N ASP A 311 25.72 12.62 -5.63
CA ASP A 311 26.27 12.11 -4.37
C ASP A 311 25.46 10.91 -3.85
N ALA A 312 25.73 10.47 -2.63
CA ALA A 312 25.02 9.37 -1.99
C ALA A 312 23.49 9.60 -1.83
N ALA A 313 23.02 10.86 -1.78
CA ALA A 313 21.57 11.12 -1.79
C ALA A 313 20.97 10.86 -3.17
N SER A 314 21.71 11.23 -4.22
CA SER A 314 21.34 10.93 -5.61
C SER A 314 21.33 9.41 -5.87
N ALA A 315 22.28 8.65 -5.28
CA ALA A 315 22.29 7.19 -5.35
C ALA A 315 21.00 6.58 -4.78
N ARG A 316 20.64 6.95 -3.55
CA ARG A 316 19.42 6.41 -2.88
C ARG A 316 18.14 6.71 -3.68
N MET A 317 18.03 7.90 -4.29
CA MET A 317 16.90 8.22 -5.17
C MET A 317 16.90 7.33 -6.43
N ALA A 318 18.06 7.11 -7.04
CA ALA A 318 18.19 6.28 -8.22
C ALA A 318 17.91 4.79 -7.91
N GLU A 319 18.39 4.28 -6.78
CA GLU A 319 18.11 2.92 -6.29
C GLU A 319 16.60 2.66 -6.15
N ASN A 320 15.86 3.61 -5.58
CA ASN A 320 14.40 3.49 -5.44
C ASN A 320 13.70 3.38 -6.81
N ILE A 321 14.12 4.19 -7.80
CA ILE A 321 13.55 4.16 -9.16
C ILE A 321 13.83 2.81 -9.82
N VAL A 322 15.07 2.33 -9.74
CA VAL A 322 15.48 1.04 -10.33
C VAL A 322 14.75 -0.12 -9.66
N ALA A 323 14.69 -0.14 -8.33
CA ALA A 323 13.98 -1.19 -7.58
C ALA A 323 12.48 -1.25 -7.93
N THR A 324 11.83 -0.10 -8.07
CA THR A 324 10.42 -0.04 -8.52
C THR A 324 10.27 -0.59 -9.94
N ALA A 325 11.16 -0.22 -10.87
CA ALA A 325 11.13 -0.71 -12.25
C ALA A 325 11.35 -2.23 -12.32
N GLU A 326 12.25 -2.78 -11.51
CA GLU A 326 12.51 -4.22 -11.42
C GLU A 326 11.30 -4.98 -10.86
N ALA A 327 10.68 -4.49 -9.80
CA ALA A 327 9.47 -5.08 -9.24
C ALA A 327 8.31 -5.16 -10.26
N ILE A 328 8.21 -4.16 -11.15
CA ILE A 328 7.23 -4.16 -12.25
C ILE A 328 7.62 -5.16 -13.34
N GLY A 329 8.91 -5.26 -13.67
CA GLY A 329 9.43 -6.13 -14.75
C GLY A 329 9.41 -7.62 -14.43
N HIS A 330 9.26 -8.01 -13.18
CA HIS A 330 9.18 -9.41 -12.72
C HIS A 330 7.75 -9.98 -12.71
N ARG A 331 6.78 -9.29 -13.28
CA ARG A 331 5.39 -9.73 -13.43
C ARG A 331 5.12 -10.57 -14.66
#